data_7f65ad2b081bd4336d69fb0e29cdcf4c
#
_entry.id   7f65ad2b081bd4336d69fb0e29cdcf4c
#
_cell.length_a   1.000
_cell.length_b   1.000
_cell.length_c   1.000
_cell.angle_alpha   90.00
_cell.angle_beta   90.00
_cell.angle_gamma   90.00
#
_symmetry.space_group_name_H-M   'P 1'
#
loop_
_entity.id
_entity.type
_entity.pdbx_description
1 polymer ?
#
loop_
_entity_poly.entity_id
_entity_poly.type
_entity_poly.pdbx_seq_one_letter_code
_entity_poly.pdbx_strand_id
1 'polypeptide(L)'
;DIHLRSSLTNEISPNGDIRYVYLFSVVALLIVLIASINYINLATAYAMKRSREVGVRKALGALKKQLIFQFLSEAILVVAIAFVVAGFLAELSMPLFREITGKDISLNFLGNISMIGYLLLIALGIGLLAGSYPAFFIASIPSIDVMKGSTGSRGGAHLVRKGLVTFQFLASILLLIG
;
A
#
# COMPACT_ATOMS: atom_id res chain seq x y z
N ASP A 1 -29.06 -7.74 -5.38
CA ASP A 1 -28.92 -7.06 -6.69
C ASP A 1 -30.09 -6.12 -7.03
N ILE A 2 -31.28 -6.29 -6.44
CA ILE A 2 -32.48 -5.47 -6.72
C ILE A 2 -32.32 -4.05 -6.12
N HIS A 3 -31.77 -3.94 -4.92
CA HIS A 3 -31.59 -2.65 -4.21
C HIS A 3 -30.56 -1.68 -4.82
N LEU A 4 -29.72 -2.15 -5.74
CA LEU A 4 -28.70 -1.32 -6.40
C LEU A 4 -29.07 -0.90 -7.84
N ARG A 5 -30.15 -1.47 -8.41
CA ARG A 5 -30.51 -1.27 -9.82
C ARG A 5 -31.96 -0.85 -10.06
N SER A 6 -32.80 -0.74 -9.02
CA SER A 6 -34.18 -0.31 -9.16
C SER A 6 -34.33 1.19 -8.91
N SER A 7 -35.10 1.86 -9.76
CA SER A 7 -35.48 3.30 -9.61
C SER A 7 -36.95 3.44 -9.18
N LEU A 8 -37.43 2.55 -8.32
CA LEU A 8 -38.81 2.58 -7.84
C LEU A 8 -38.99 3.67 -6.78
N THR A 9 -39.98 4.53 -6.98
CA THR A 9 -40.26 5.74 -6.17
C THR A 9 -40.86 5.46 -4.79
N ASN A 10 -41.06 4.17 -4.40
CA ASN A 10 -41.68 3.77 -3.13
C ASN A 10 -40.87 2.71 -2.36
N GLU A 11 -39.56 2.78 -2.38
CA GLU A 11 -38.75 1.89 -1.53
C GLU A 11 -38.59 2.45 -0.11
N ILE A 12 -38.75 1.56 0.89
CA ILE A 12 -38.71 1.84 2.33
C ILE A 12 -37.30 2.19 2.82
N SER A 13 -36.26 2.00 2.00
CA SER A 13 -34.88 2.41 2.27
C SER A 13 -34.27 3.15 1.07
N PRO A 14 -33.46 4.20 1.30
CA PRO A 14 -32.83 4.94 0.20
C PRO A 14 -31.90 4.00 -0.57
N ASN A 15 -32.22 3.82 -1.86
CA ASN A 15 -31.42 3.04 -2.79
C ASN A 15 -29.98 3.58 -2.86
N GLY A 16 -29.03 2.74 -2.56
CA GLY A 16 -27.63 3.05 -2.85
C GLY A 16 -27.39 2.96 -4.36
N ASP A 17 -27.21 4.09 -5.04
CA ASP A 17 -26.86 4.08 -6.45
C ASP A 17 -25.52 3.34 -6.65
N ILE A 18 -25.52 2.29 -7.47
CA ILE A 18 -24.34 1.49 -7.80
C ILE A 18 -23.17 2.36 -8.31
N ARG A 19 -23.48 3.53 -8.87
CA ARG A 19 -22.48 4.51 -9.31
C ARG A 19 -21.59 4.98 -8.17
N TYR A 20 -22.15 5.21 -6.98
CA TYR A 20 -21.37 5.59 -5.79
C TYR A 20 -20.44 4.46 -5.35
N VAL A 21 -20.88 3.20 -5.45
CA VAL A 21 -20.03 2.05 -5.12
C VAL A 21 -18.82 1.99 -6.05
N TYR A 22 -19.02 2.15 -7.35
CA TYR A 22 -17.91 2.19 -8.31
C TYR A 22 -17.00 3.39 -8.08
N LEU A 23 -17.57 4.57 -7.86
CA LEU A 23 -16.81 5.80 -7.63
C LEU A 23 -15.91 5.65 -6.38
N PHE A 24 -16.47 5.25 -5.25
CA PHE A 24 -15.69 5.04 -4.02
C PHE A 24 -14.67 3.90 -4.15
N SER A 25 -14.99 2.85 -4.91
CA SER A 25 -14.03 1.76 -5.18
C SER A 25 -12.84 2.25 -6.00
N VAL A 26 -13.06 3.07 -7.01
CA VAL A 26 -11.99 3.67 -7.82
C VAL A 26 -11.14 4.62 -6.97
N VAL A 27 -11.77 5.48 -6.18
CA VAL A 27 -11.07 6.39 -5.26
C VAL A 27 -10.23 5.61 -4.26
N ALA A 28 -10.79 4.55 -3.64
CA ALA A 28 -10.06 3.70 -2.71
C ALA A 28 -8.84 3.03 -3.37
N LEU A 29 -9.02 2.50 -4.60
CA LEU A 29 -7.94 1.91 -5.37
C LEU A 29 -6.82 2.92 -5.66
N LEU A 30 -7.17 4.14 -6.08
CA LEU A 30 -6.20 5.21 -6.34
C LEU A 30 -5.43 5.60 -5.06
N ILE A 31 -6.11 5.71 -3.93
CA ILE A 31 -5.46 6.00 -2.64
C ILE A 31 -4.46 4.89 -2.28
N VAL A 32 -4.86 3.63 -2.44
CA VAL A 32 -3.96 2.48 -2.17
C VAL A 32 -2.76 2.48 -3.11
N LEU A 33 -2.95 2.80 -4.39
CA LEU A 33 -1.85 2.92 -5.36
C LEU A 33 -0.88 4.05 -4.97
N ILE A 34 -1.38 5.22 -4.63
CA ILE A 34 -0.57 6.36 -4.18
C ILE A 34 0.22 6.00 -2.93
N ALA A 35 -0.42 5.39 -1.94
CA ALA A 35 0.22 4.94 -0.70
C ALA A 35 1.31 3.89 -0.97
N SER A 36 1.04 2.93 -1.87
CA SER A 36 2.00 1.90 -2.26
C SER A 36 3.23 2.49 -2.95
N ILE A 37 3.02 3.44 -3.87
CA ILE A 37 4.09 4.16 -4.56
C ILE A 37 4.95 4.93 -3.56
N ASN A 38 4.32 5.63 -2.62
CA ASN A 38 5.03 6.37 -1.58
C ASN A 38 5.88 5.42 -0.70
N TYR A 39 5.30 4.28 -0.30
CA TYR A 39 6.02 3.25 0.43
C TYR A 39 7.22 2.71 -0.36
N ILE A 40 7.05 2.37 -1.65
CA ILE A 40 8.15 1.89 -2.52
C ILE A 40 9.28 2.91 -2.57
N ASN A 41 8.97 4.19 -2.76
CA ASN A 41 9.94 5.27 -2.83
C ASN A 41 10.73 5.41 -1.51
N LEU A 42 10.02 5.38 -0.39
CA LEU A 42 10.62 5.48 0.94
C LEU A 42 11.46 4.25 1.29
N ALA A 43 10.91 3.05 1.07
CA ALA A 43 11.61 1.79 1.32
C ALA A 43 12.86 1.65 0.46
N THR A 44 12.80 2.08 -0.81
CA THR A 44 13.97 2.09 -1.70
C THR A 44 15.04 3.06 -1.22
N ALA A 45 14.66 4.27 -0.77
CA ALA A 45 15.59 5.23 -0.21
C ALA A 45 16.26 4.71 1.08
N TYR A 46 15.50 4.04 1.94
CA TYR A 46 16.01 3.38 3.14
C TYR A 46 16.97 2.23 2.79
N ALA A 47 16.61 1.39 1.82
CA ALA A 47 17.43 0.30 1.34
C ALA A 47 18.78 0.82 0.80
N MET A 48 18.79 1.94 0.09
CA MET A 48 20.03 2.57 -0.39
C MET A 48 20.95 3.04 0.76
N LYS A 49 20.39 3.57 1.85
CA LYS A 49 21.18 3.93 3.04
C LYS A 49 21.86 2.71 3.68
N ARG A 50 21.19 1.54 3.63
CA ARG A 50 21.72 0.26 4.16
C ARG A 50 22.57 -0.51 3.16
N SER A 51 22.79 0.03 1.95
CA SER A 51 23.53 -0.68 0.88
C SER A 51 24.92 -1.10 1.28
N ARG A 52 25.63 -0.27 2.07
CA ARG A 52 26.97 -0.59 2.57
C ARG A 52 26.97 -1.80 3.50
N GLU A 53 26.03 -1.86 4.43
CA GLU A 53 25.83 -3.01 5.33
C GLU A 53 25.54 -4.30 4.54
N VAL A 54 24.62 -4.20 3.57
CA VAL A 54 24.26 -5.31 2.69
C VAL A 54 25.45 -5.75 1.84
N GLY A 55 26.26 -4.82 1.36
CA GLY A 55 27.48 -5.10 0.60
C GLY A 55 28.50 -5.90 1.43
N VAL A 56 28.72 -5.51 2.67
CA VAL A 56 29.62 -6.23 3.60
C VAL A 56 29.07 -7.62 3.89
N ARG A 57 27.78 -7.78 4.19
CA ARG A 57 27.18 -9.10 4.42
C ARG A 57 27.32 -10.04 3.23
N LYS A 58 27.16 -9.52 1.99
CA LYS A 58 27.39 -10.30 0.78
C LYS A 58 28.85 -10.70 0.60
N ALA A 59 29.79 -9.81 0.91
CA ALA A 59 31.23 -10.11 0.86
C ALA A 59 31.59 -11.22 1.87
N LEU A 60 30.88 -11.30 3.00
CA LEU A 60 30.99 -12.36 4.00
C LEU A 60 30.21 -13.63 3.65
N GLY A 61 29.61 -13.71 2.45
CA GLY A 61 28.94 -14.91 1.95
C GLY A 61 27.42 -14.97 2.14
N ALA A 62 26.76 -13.88 2.53
CA ALA A 62 25.31 -13.88 2.64
C ALA A 62 24.64 -14.09 1.27
N LEU A 63 23.68 -15.03 1.23
CA LEU A 63 22.94 -15.35 0.01
C LEU A 63 21.91 -14.27 -0.33
N LYS A 64 21.73 -14.00 -1.62
CA LYS A 64 20.70 -13.07 -2.11
C LYS A 64 19.31 -13.38 -1.54
N LYS A 65 18.94 -14.65 -1.46
CA LYS A 65 17.64 -15.10 -0.93
C LYS A 65 17.44 -14.67 0.52
N GLN A 66 18.46 -14.72 1.35
CA GLN A 66 18.39 -14.33 2.76
C GLN A 66 18.10 -12.83 2.89
N LEU A 67 18.76 -12.01 2.08
CA LEU A 67 18.54 -10.57 2.06
C LEU A 67 17.13 -10.21 1.56
N ILE A 68 16.68 -10.85 0.48
CA ILE A 68 15.31 -10.64 -0.04
C ILE A 68 14.28 -11.01 1.03
N PHE A 69 14.44 -12.17 1.68
CA PHE A 69 13.51 -12.60 2.72
C PHE A 69 13.50 -11.66 3.91
N GLN A 70 14.66 -11.15 4.32
CA GLN A 70 14.77 -10.17 5.39
C GLN A 70 13.99 -8.89 5.06
N PHE A 71 14.24 -8.28 3.89
CA PHE A 71 13.55 -7.03 3.50
C PHE A 71 12.05 -7.25 3.28
N LEU A 72 11.67 -8.42 2.78
CA LEU A 72 10.26 -8.76 2.59
C LEU A 72 9.54 -8.96 3.94
N SER A 73 10.19 -9.62 4.90
CA SER A 73 9.63 -9.77 6.26
C SER A 73 9.51 -8.44 6.99
N GLU A 74 10.49 -7.53 6.83
CA GLU A 74 10.38 -6.15 7.33
C GLU A 74 9.15 -5.43 6.72
N ALA A 75 8.93 -5.58 5.40
CA ALA A 75 7.77 -4.99 4.72
C ALA A 75 6.43 -5.55 5.24
N ILE A 76 6.35 -6.87 5.39
CA ILE A 76 5.14 -7.55 5.91
C ILE A 76 4.84 -7.08 7.34
N LEU A 77 5.86 -6.95 8.18
CA LEU A 77 5.70 -6.50 9.55
C LEU A 77 5.16 -5.06 9.61
N VAL A 78 5.68 -4.16 8.77
CA VAL A 78 5.18 -2.78 8.66
C VAL A 78 3.71 -2.77 8.23
N VAL A 79 3.36 -3.59 7.23
CA VAL A 79 1.97 -3.69 6.76
C VAL A 79 1.04 -4.26 7.83
N ALA A 80 1.48 -5.27 8.58
CA ALA A 80 0.69 -5.84 9.67
C ALA A 80 0.41 -4.80 10.78
N ILE A 81 1.41 -4.03 11.17
CA ILE A 81 1.24 -2.93 12.14
C ILE A 81 0.29 -1.86 11.56
N ALA A 82 0.51 -1.45 10.31
CA ALA A 82 -0.33 -0.45 9.65
C ALA A 82 -1.79 -0.92 9.55
N PHE A 83 -2.02 -2.21 9.29
CA PHE A 83 -3.37 -2.80 9.25
C PHE A 83 -4.09 -2.68 10.58
N VAL A 84 -3.41 -2.99 11.70
CA VAL A 84 -3.98 -2.86 13.04
C VAL A 84 -4.32 -1.40 13.35
N VAL A 85 -3.40 -0.48 13.06
CA VAL A 85 -3.60 0.96 13.25
C VAL A 85 -4.76 1.47 12.39
N ALA A 86 -4.82 1.06 11.12
CA ALA A 86 -5.89 1.44 10.21
C ALA A 86 -7.26 0.93 10.68
N GLY A 87 -7.35 -0.31 11.17
CA GLY A 87 -8.56 -0.87 11.76
C GLY A 87 -9.05 -0.07 12.98
N PHE A 88 -8.12 0.28 13.88
CA PHE A 88 -8.43 1.11 15.03
C PHE A 88 -8.92 2.51 14.63
N LEU A 89 -8.26 3.16 13.68
CA LEU A 89 -8.66 4.47 13.18
C LEU A 89 -10.02 4.42 12.45
N ALA A 90 -10.28 3.36 11.70
CA ALA A 90 -11.56 3.16 11.03
C ALA A 90 -12.70 3.06 12.04
N GLU A 91 -12.52 2.27 13.11
CA GLU A 91 -13.52 2.13 14.18
C GLU A 91 -13.76 3.45 14.93
N LEU A 92 -12.70 4.17 15.22
CA LEU A 92 -12.77 5.49 15.87
C LEU A 92 -13.49 6.54 15.01
N SER A 93 -13.38 6.44 13.69
CA SER A 93 -14.01 7.37 12.74
C SER A 93 -15.48 7.04 12.46
N MET A 94 -15.98 5.86 12.83
CA MET A 94 -17.34 5.41 12.54
C MET A 94 -18.45 6.29 13.09
N PRO A 95 -18.40 6.79 14.35
CA PRO A 95 -19.43 7.66 14.88
C PRO A 95 -19.62 8.93 14.03
N LEU A 96 -18.50 9.57 13.67
CA LEU A 96 -18.49 10.75 12.81
C LEU A 96 -19.06 10.45 11.43
N PHE A 97 -18.71 9.30 10.85
CA PHE A 97 -19.21 8.88 9.55
C PHE A 97 -20.75 8.67 9.55
N ARG A 98 -21.28 8.06 10.61
CA ARG A 98 -22.73 7.88 10.80
C ARG A 98 -23.46 9.22 10.92
N GLU A 99 -22.90 10.16 11.67
CA GLU A 99 -23.48 11.49 11.84
C GLU A 99 -23.56 12.24 10.51
N ILE A 100 -22.51 12.18 9.68
CA ILE A 100 -22.45 12.86 8.38
C ILE A 100 -23.35 12.19 7.34
N THR A 101 -23.38 10.86 7.31
CA THR A 101 -24.13 10.12 6.26
C THR A 101 -25.58 9.84 6.62
N GLY A 102 -25.97 9.97 7.89
CA GLY A 102 -27.29 9.60 8.39
C GLY A 102 -27.60 8.11 8.26
N LYS A 103 -26.60 7.26 7.93
CA LYS A 103 -26.77 5.81 7.75
C LYS A 103 -26.21 5.05 8.94
N ASP A 104 -26.99 4.12 9.45
CA ASP A 104 -26.57 3.23 10.54
C ASP A 104 -25.70 2.10 10.02
N ILE A 105 -24.47 2.44 9.60
CA ILE A 105 -23.47 1.50 9.10
C ILE A 105 -22.67 1.03 10.31
N SER A 106 -22.79 -0.25 10.67
CA SER A 106 -21.92 -0.89 11.65
C SER A 106 -20.91 -1.76 10.88
N LEU A 107 -19.64 -1.38 10.87
CA LEU A 107 -18.61 -2.26 10.29
C LEU A 107 -18.44 -3.54 11.08
N ASN A 108 -18.87 -3.55 12.36
CA ASN A 108 -18.70 -4.66 13.29
C ASN A 108 -17.37 -5.41 13.05
N PHE A 109 -16.28 -4.62 13.02
CA PHE A 109 -14.95 -5.09 12.61
C PHE A 109 -14.53 -6.31 13.45
N LEU A 110 -14.79 -6.25 14.76
CA LEU A 110 -14.45 -7.33 15.69
C LEU A 110 -15.41 -8.53 15.62
N GLY A 111 -16.62 -8.35 15.08
CA GLY A 111 -17.62 -9.42 15.00
C GLY A 111 -17.54 -10.26 13.71
N ASN A 112 -16.84 -9.77 12.68
CA ASN A 112 -16.77 -10.45 11.38
C ASN A 112 -15.33 -10.88 11.03
N ILE A 113 -14.90 -12.01 11.60
CA ILE A 113 -13.55 -12.56 11.43
C ILE A 113 -13.21 -12.83 9.96
N SER A 114 -14.21 -13.22 9.15
CA SER A 114 -14.00 -13.47 7.72
C SER A 114 -13.66 -12.18 6.97
N MET A 115 -14.34 -11.08 7.28
CA MET A 115 -14.06 -9.77 6.69
C MET A 115 -12.65 -9.30 7.05
N ILE A 116 -12.26 -9.42 8.32
CA ILE A 116 -10.89 -9.12 8.76
C ILE A 116 -9.88 -9.96 8.00
N GLY A 117 -10.13 -11.26 7.85
CA GLY A 117 -9.27 -12.17 7.11
C GLY A 117 -9.08 -11.76 5.65
N TYR A 118 -10.15 -11.40 4.94
CA TYR A 118 -10.06 -10.92 3.56
C TYR A 118 -9.29 -9.61 3.44
N LEU A 119 -9.55 -8.64 4.32
CA LEU A 119 -8.85 -7.36 4.32
C LEU A 119 -7.37 -7.53 4.64
N LEU A 120 -7.04 -8.41 5.60
CA LEU A 120 -5.65 -8.75 5.94
C LEU A 120 -4.93 -9.40 4.75
N LEU A 121 -5.57 -10.35 4.06
CA LEU A 121 -5.00 -10.99 2.87
C LEU A 121 -4.72 -9.95 1.76
N ILE A 122 -5.64 -9.03 1.52
CA ILE A 122 -5.44 -7.94 0.56
C ILE A 122 -4.27 -7.05 0.99
N ALA A 123 -4.24 -6.65 2.25
CA ALA A 123 -3.17 -5.80 2.79
C ALA A 123 -1.80 -6.48 2.68
N LEU A 124 -1.70 -7.76 3.03
CA LEU A 124 -0.47 -8.54 2.88
C LEU A 124 -0.07 -8.70 1.42
N GLY A 125 -1.01 -8.93 0.51
CA GLY A 125 -0.76 -8.99 -0.93
C GLY A 125 -0.17 -7.69 -1.46
N ILE A 126 -0.76 -6.55 -1.11
CA ILE A 126 -0.25 -5.22 -1.46
C ILE A 126 1.13 -5.00 -0.86
N GLY A 127 1.34 -5.37 0.40
CA GLY A 127 2.63 -5.25 1.09
C GLY A 127 3.73 -6.08 0.44
N LEU A 128 3.41 -7.31 0.02
CA LEU A 128 4.33 -8.17 -0.72
C LEU A 128 4.72 -7.56 -2.08
N LEU A 129 3.74 -7.05 -2.83
CA LEU A 129 4.00 -6.41 -4.12
C LEU A 129 4.84 -5.13 -3.96
N ALA A 130 4.46 -4.26 -3.04
CA ALA A 130 5.17 -3.01 -2.79
C ALA A 130 6.57 -3.24 -2.17
N GLY A 131 6.72 -4.24 -1.29
CA GLY A 131 7.98 -4.59 -0.65
C GLY A 131 8.93 -5.37 -1.55
N SER A 132 8.42 -6.05 -2.59
CA SER A 132 9.24 -6.86 -3.49
C SER A 132 10.24 -6.00 -4.27
N TYR A 133 9.82 -4.84 -4.79
CA TYR A 133 10.71 -3.96 -5.56
C TYR A 133 11.96 -3.53 -4.78
N PRO A 134 11.87 -2.91 -3.59
CA PRO A 134 13.06 -2.55 -2.81
C PRO A 134 13.88 -3.77 -2.38
N ALA A 135 13.25 -4.90 -2.06
CA ALA A 135 13.94 -6.13 -1.67
C ALA A 135 14.80 -6.70 -2.80
N PHE A 136 14.25 -6.81 -4.02
CA PHE A 136 15.01 -7.25 -5.18
C PHE A 136 16.07 -6.24 -5.60
N PHE A 137 15.76 -4.96 -5.52
CA PHE A 137 16.67 -3.88 -5.87
C PHE A 137 17.94 -3.94 -5.02
N ILE A 138 17.83 -3.93 -3.68
CA ILE A 138 18.98 -3.95 -2.79
C ILE A 138 19.78 -5.27 -2.90
N ALA A 139 19.06 -6.38 -3.08
CA ALA A 139 19.70 -7.68 -3.27
C ALA A 139 20.44 -7.81 -4.61
N SER A 140 20.18 -6.96 -5.58
CA SER A 140 20.86 -6.96 -6.88
C SER A 140 22.16 -6.14 -6.92
N ILE A 141 22.41 -5.28 -5.92
CA ILE A 141 23.60 -4.41 -5.89
C ILE A 141 24.86 -5.26 -5.72
N PRO A 142 25.88 -5.17 -6.60
CA PRO A 142 27.13 -5.87 -6.45
C PRO A 142 27.94 -5.35 -5.25
N SER A 143 28.59 -6.26 -4.53
CA SER A 143 29.41 -5.91 -3.35
C SER A 143 30.57 -4.98 -3.70
N ILE A 144 31.15 -5.14 -4.90
CA ILE A 144 32.31 -4.37 -5.39
C ILE A 144 31.95 -2.89 -5.55
N ASP A 145 30.77 -2.57 -6.10
CA ASP A 145 30.32 -1.19 -6.32
C ASP A 145 30.12 -0.46 -5.00
N VAL A 146 29.64 -1.18 -3.98
CA VAL A 146 29.44 -0.65 -2.64
C VAL A 146 30.76 -0.35 -1.93
N MET A 147 31.77 -1.22 -2.08
CA MET A 147 33.09 -1.04 -1.47
C MET A 147 33.87 0.10 -2.12
N LYS A 148 33.69 0.35 -3.41
CA LYS A 148 34.34 1.47 -4.14
C LYS A 148 33.69 2.83 -3.88
N GLY A 149 32.65 2.90 -3.04
CA GLY A 149 31.91 4.14 -2.76
C GLY A 149 31.07 4.65 -3.94
N SER A 150 31.07 3.92 -5.06
CA SER A 150 30.34 4.27 -6.28
C SER A 150 28.89 3.77 -6.23
N THR A 151 28.17 4.03 -5.11
CA THR A 151 26.72 3.84 -5.06
C THR A 151 25.98 4.85 -5.94
N GLY A 152 26.75 5.53 -6.79
CA GLY A 152 26.30 6.46 -7.76
C GLY A 152 25.45 5.80 -8.84
N SER A 153 24.18 6.13 -8.78
CA SER A 153 23.36 6.33 -9.97
C SER A 153 23.35 5.18 -11.00
N ARG A 154 22.74 4.06 -10.65
CA ARG A 154 22.12 3.26 -11.71
C ARG A 154 20.90 4.04 -12.20
N GLY A 155 21.03 4.75 -13.33
CA GLY A 155 20.02 5.63 -13.91
C GLY A 155 18.61 5.04 -14.00
N GLY A 156 18.49 3.71 -14.06
CA GLY A 156 17.21 3.02 -14.07
C GLY A 156 16.36 3.20 -12.80
N ALA A 157 16.94 3.08 -11.60
CA ALA A 157 16.19 3.25 -10.35
C ALA A 157 15.72 4.70 -10.16
N HIS A 158 16.51 5.67 -10.61
CA HIS A 158 16.15 7.08 -10.57
C HIS A 158 15.01 7.41 -11.54
N LEU A 159 14.99 6.81 -12.74
CA LEU A 159 13.92 6.98 -13.71
C LEU A 159 12.60 6.36 -13.22
N VAL A 160 12.64 5.14 -12.72
CA VAL A 160 11.45 4.47 -12.14
C VAL A 160 10.87 5.31 -11.00
N ARG A 161 11.73 5.78 -10.09
CA ARG A 161 11.29 6.62 -8.97
C ARG A 161 10.69 7.95 -9.45
N LYS A 162 11.30 8.63 -10.43
CA LYS A 162 10.72 9.84 -11.02
C LYS A 162 9.36 9.57 -11.65
N GLY A 163 9.23 8.51 -12.45
CA GLY A 163 7.97 8.12 -13.07
C GLY A 163 6.87 7.85 -12.04
N LEU A 164 7.19 7.10 -10.98
CA LEU A 164 6.26 6.81 -9.89
C LEU A 164 5.80 8.07 -9.16
N VAL A 165 6.72 8.99 -8.86
CA VAL A 165 6.40 10.28 -8.21
C VAL A 165 5.53 11.14 -9.12
N THR A 166 5.85 11.24 -10.41
CA THR A 166 5.03 12.00 -11.38
C THR A 166 3.62 11.43 -11.46
N PHE A 167 3.49 10.11 -11.56
CA PHE A 167 2.17 9.44 -11.56
C PHE A 167 1.39 9.71 -10.27
N GLN A 168 2.06 9.65 -9.11
CA GLN A 168 1.44 9.93 -7.81
C GLN A 168 0.89 11.36 -7.74
N PHE A 169 1.65 12.37 -8.19
CA PHE A 169 1.20 13.74 -8.23
C PHE A 169 0.00 13.93 -9.17
N LEU A 170 0.05 13.32 -10.35
CA LEU A 170 -1.05 13.37 -11.32
C LEU A 170 -2.33 12.74 -10.75
N ALA A 171 -2.23 11.57 -10.14
CA ALA A 171 -3.35 10.90 -9.50
C ALA A 171 -3.91 11.71 -8.31
N SER A 172 -3.04 12.34 -7.51
CA SER A 172 -3.46 13.21 -6.39
C SER A 172 -4.19 14.45 -6.88
N ILE A 173 -3.75 15.06 -7.98
CA ILE A 173 -4.41 16.22 -8.60
C ILE A 173 -5.78 15.81 -9.14
N LEU A 174 -5.88 14.65 -9.80
CA LEU A 174 -7.17 14.13 -10.28
C LEU A 174 -8.15 13.91 -9.14
N LEU A 175 -7.70 13.37 -8.00
CA LEU A 175 -8.55 13.18 -6.81
C LEU A 175 -8.95 14.48 -6.13
N LEU A 176 -8.19 15.55 -6.32
CA LEU A 176 -8.50 16.86 -5.71
C LEU A 176 -9.52 17.65 -6.55
N ILE A 177 -9.53 17.45 -7.88
CA ILE A 177 -10.37 18.20 -8.81
C ILE A 177 -11.71 17.50 -9.06
N GLY A 178 -11.76 16.14 -9.01
CA GLY A 178 -12.96 15.33 -9.28
C GLY A 178 -13.77 15.08 -8.05
#